data_fc158ebb1446291e57216f554a908508
#
_entry.id   fc158ebb1446291e57216f554a908508
#
_cell.length_a   1.000
_cell.length_b   1.000
_cell.length_c   1.000
_cell.angle_alpha   90.00
_cell.angle_beta   90.00
_cell.angle_gamma   90.00
#
_symmetry.space_group_name_H-M   'P 1'
#
loop_
_entity.id
_entity.type
_entity.pdbx_description
1 polymer ?
#
loop_
_entity_poly.entity_id
_entity_poly.type
_entity_poly.pdbx_seq_one_letter_code
_entity_poly.pdbx_strand_id
1 'polypeptide(L)'
;GALADDDQFDALRLGDLKETIDSGIGHGPQHPEVLAGTPLHGPNQLPESPRFRVAWQRYFDEATEASLRAHRGLAVALGLASTWFEDLGNPSQDAFMYHLRMLHYPPTSRVTPAPGQPGCGSHTDYGSVTILTDDGHGGLQVKTRGGEWIDISVPGGHAVVNLGDLMAIWSNDRYVSNPHRVVSPANVDRYSIPFFVEPGFHARVECLPTCQDASNPPLHEPLTAGPYLLSRFDGTHSYRNALLD
;
A
#
# COMPACT_ATOMS: atom_id res chain seq x y z
N GLY A 1 2.87 3.58 -21.12
CA GLY A 1 1.53 3.69 -20.65
C GLY A 1 1.52 4.51 -19.38
N ALA A 2 0.63 5.50 -19.23
CA ALA A 2 0.57 6.37 -18.08
C ALA A 2 0.17 5.54 -16.83
N LEU A 3 1.07 5.47 -15.86
CA LEU A 3 0.74 5.08 -14.50
C LEU A 3 -0.07 6.24 -13.90
N ALA A 4 -1.27 5.94 -13.44
CA ALA A 4 -2.25 6.81 -12.81
C ALA A 4 -3.02 7.77 -13.74
N ASP A 5 -4.32 7.56 -13.78
CA ASP A 5 -5.28 8.46 -14.38
C ASP A 5 -5.44 9.74 -13.56
N ASP A 6 -5.79 10.84 -14.22
CA ASP A 6 -6.03 12.18 -13.67
C ASP A 6 -7.04 12.27 -12.51
N ASP A 7 -7.85 11.23 -12.30
CA ASP A 7 -8.84 11.15 -11.20
C ASP A 7 -8.19 11.25 -9.79
N GLN A 8 -6.90 10.90 -9.66
CA GLN A 8 -6.19 10.97 -8.38
C GLN A 8 -5.95 12.43 -7.93
N PHE A 9 -5.82 13.37 -8.87
CA PHE A 9 -5.59 14.79 -8.57
C PHE A 9 -6.86 15.57 -8.23
N ASP A 10 -8.03 15.16 -8.73
CA ASP A 10 -9.28 15.85 -8.40
C ASP A 10 -9.76 15.55 -6.96
N ALA A 11 -9.47 14.34 -6.44
CA ALA A 11 -9.73 13.99 -5.03
C ALA A 11 -8.87 14.79 -4.04
N LEU A 12 -7.69 15.25 -4.44
CA LEU A 12 -6.79 16.07 -3.61
C LEU A 12 -7.33 17.46 -3.30
N ARG A 13 -8.27 17.99 -4.10
CA ARG A 13 -8.86 19.33 -3.88
C ARG A 13 -9.78 19.38 -2.66
N LEU A 14 -10.42 18.26 -2.31
CA LEU A 14 -11.38 18.22 -1.20
C LEU A 14 -10.83 17.53 0.05
N GLY A 15 -9.72 16.79 -0.08
CA GLY A 15 -9.20 15.89 0.95
C GLY A 15 -10.14 14.70 1.20
N ASP A 16 -9.59 13.60 1.66
CA ASP A 16 -10.36 12.42 2.04
C ASP A 16 -11.06 12.61 3.39
N LEU A 17 -12.27 12.05 3.53
CA LEU A 17 -13.01 12.08 4.77
C LEU A 17 -12.66 10.88 5.64
N LYS A 18 -11.47 10.91 6.26
CA LYS A 18 -10.94 9.82 7.09
C LYS A 18 -9.96 10.31 8.13
N GLU A 19 -9.79 9.54 9.18
CA GLU A 19 -8.72 9.65 10.17
C GLU A 19 -7.77 8.47 10.01
N THR A 20 -6.45 8.68 10.24
CA THR A 20 -5.45 7.63 10.05
C THR A 20 -4.45 7.57 11.19
N ILE A 21 -3.99 6.35 11.50
CA ILE A 21 -2.76 6.10 12.27
C ILE A 21 -1.88 5.21 11.41
N ASP A 22 -0.66 5.68 11.14
CA ASP A 22 0.34 4.98 10.34
C ASP A 22 1.46 4.43 11.22
N SER A 23 1.96 3.24 10.88
CA SER A 23 3.09 2.61 11.56
C SER A 23 3.83 1.66 10.62
N GLY A 24 5.09 1.38 10.92
CA GLY A 24 5.92 0.46 10.16
C GLY A 24 6.55 -0.61 11.08
N ILE A 25 7.70 -1.15 10.67
CA ILE A 25 8.46 -2.11 11.49
C ILE A 25 8.87 -1.51 12.84
N GLY A 26 9.12 -0.19 12.89
CA GLY A 26 9.51 0.49 14.12
C GLY A 26 10.98 0.25 14.48
N HIS A 27 11.88 0.60 13.58
CA HIS A 27 13.32 0.46 13.80
C HIS A 27 13.82 1.27 14.99
N GLY A 28 14.64 0.63 15.82
CA GLY A 28 15.30 1.28 16.95
C GLY A 28 16.43 2.22 16.50
N PRO A 29 16.90 3.11 17.39
CA PRO A 29 17.86 4.16 17.05
C PRO A 29 19.24 3.65 16.62
N GLN A 30 19.56 2.37 16.85
CA GLN A 30 20.80 1.73 16.42
C GLN A 30 20.70 0.98 15.09
N HIS A 31 19.51 0.97 14.46
CA HIS A 31 19.33 0.32 13.17
C HIS A 31 20.17 1.04 12.09
N PRO A 32 20.88 0.34 11.19
CA PRO A 32 21.74 0.95 10.19
C PRO A 32 21.05 2.03 9.34
N GLU A 33 19.83 1.77 8.89
CA GLU A 33 19.06 2.71 8.07
C GLU A 33 18.65 3.97 8.87
N VAL A 34 18.36 3.81 10.18
CA VAL A 34 18.06 4.97 11.06
C VAL A 34 19.29 5.82 11.26
N LEU A 35 20.46 5.20 11.49
CA LEU A 35 21.74 5.89 11.62
C LEU A 35 22.16 6.60 10.33
N ALA A 36 21.84 6.02 9.18
CA ALA A 36 22.06 6.62 7.86
C ALA A 36 21.07 7.75 7.54
N GLY A 37 20.02 7.94 8.33
CA GLY A 37 18.96 8.92 8.04
C GLY A 37 18.08 8.53 6.86
N THR A 38 18.00 7.25 6.53
CA THR A 38 17.16 6.75 5.42
C THR A 38 15.70 7.07 5.70
N PRO A 39 14.99 7.75 4.77
CA PRO A 39 13.57 8.05 4.94
C PRO A 39 12.73 6.80 5.18
N LEU A 40 11.59 6.96 5.84
CA LEU A 40 10.65 5.88 6.19
C LEU A 40 11.18 4.86 7.22
N HIS A 41 12.35 5.09 7.80
CA HIS A 41 12.94 4.27 8.86
C HIS A 41 12.98 5.07 10.17
N GLY A 42 12.46 4.47 11.24
CA GLY A 42 12.43 5.10 12.56
C GLY A 42 11.50 4.39 13.54
N PRO A 43 11.42 4.89 14.78
CA PRO A 43 10.51 4.31 15.78
C PRO A 43 9.05 4.67 15.47
N ASN A 44 8.15 3.73 15.75
CA ASN A 44 6.71 3.97 15.66
C ASN A 44 6.22 4.92 16.76
N GLN A 45 5.28 5.80 16.41
CA GLN A 45 4.55 6.65 17.34
C GLN A 45 3.17 6.03 17.62
N LEU A 46 3.16 4.95 18.41
CA LEU A 46 1.91 4.25 18.76
C LEU A 46 1.31 4.79 20.06
N PRO A 47 -0.04 4.72 20.20
CA PRO A 47 -0.69 5.01 21.47
C PRO A 47 -0.08 4.25 22.65
N GLU A 48 -0.05 4.87 23.83
CA GLU A 48 0.56 4.27 25.03
C GLU A 48 -0.22 3.09 25.62
N SER A 49 -1.47 2.88 25.21
CA SER A 49 -2.31 1.80 25.68
C SER A 49 -1.66 0.42 25.50
N PRO A 50 -1.37 -0.33 26.57
CA PRO A 50 -0.77 -1.67 26.46
C PRO A 50 -1.65 -2.63 25.65
N ARG A 51 -2.98 -2.54 25.83
CA ARG A 51 -3.93 -3.38 25.08
C ARG A 51 -3.87 -3.11 23.58
N PHE A 52 -3.75 -1.83 23.18
CA PHE A 52 -3.59 -1.46 21.79
C PHE A 52 -2.29 -2.03 21.22
N ARG A 53 -1.17 -1.84 21.92
CA ARG A 53 0.16 -2.31 21.44
C ARG A 53 0.22 -3.82 21.26
N VAL A 54 -0.40 -4.60 22.17
CA VAL A 54 -0.49 -6.06 22.03
C VAL A 54 -1.32 -6.46 20.82
N ALA A 55 -2.47 -5.82 20.58
CA ALA A 55 -3.31 -6.10 19.43
C ALA A 55 -2.63 -5.70 18.12
N TRP A 56 -1.98 -4.53 18.11
CA TRP A 56 -1.21 -4.04 16.97
C TRP A 56 -0.09 -5.01 16.60
N GLN A 57 0.74 -5.42 17.57
CA GLN A 57 1.85 -6.31 17.32
C GLN A 57 1.37 -7.65 16.75
N ARG A 58 0.34 -8.22 17.36
CA ARG A 58 -0.24 -9.48 16.86
C ARG A 58 -0.73 -9.38 15.43
N TYR A 59 -1.47 -8.30 15.10
CA TYR A 59 -1.95 -8.09 13.73
C TYR A 59 -0.80 -7.89 12.77
N PHE A 60 0.21 -7.10 13.16
CA PHE A 60 1.38 -6.82 12.35
C PHE A 60 2.14 -8.13 12.01
N ASP A 61 2.37 -9.00 12.99
CA ASP A 61 3.06 -10.28 12.80
C ASP A 61 2.26 -11.23 11.88
N GLU A 62 0.95 -11.36 12.12
CA GLU A 62 0.05 -12.20 11.32
C GLU A 62 -0.03 -11.68 9.85
N ALA A 63 -0.12 -10.37 9.65
CA ALA A 63 -0.16 -9.75 8.32
C ALA A 63 1.19 -9.90 7.59
N THR A 64 2.30 -9.76 8.31
CA THR A 64 3.64 -10.01 7.77
C THR A 64 3.76 -11.45 7.25
N GLU A 65 3.38 -12.44 8.05
CA GLU A 65 3.43 -13.84 7.62
C GLU A 65 2.51 -14.11 6.42
N ALA A 66 1.30 -13.56 6.42
CA ALA A 66 0.38 -13.68 5.31
C ALA A 66 0.96 -13.06 4.02
N SER A 67 1.62 -11.92 4.13
CA SER A 67 2.26 -11.24 3.00
C SER A 67 3.41 -12.05 2.41
N LEU A 68 4.25 -12.66 3.25
CA LEU A 68 5.34 -13.55 2.79
C LEU A 68 4.79 -14.76 2.03
N ARG A 69 3.70 -15.36 2.52
CA ARG A 69 3.03 -16.46 1.80
C ARG A 69 2.49 -16.00 0.44
N ALA A 70 1.91 -14.79 0.35
CA ALA A 70 1.44 -14.22 -0.91
C ALA A 70 2.60 -14.01 -1.88
N HIS A 71 3.72 -13.43 -1.42
CA HIS A 71 4.91 -13.23 -2.26
C HIS A 71 5.52 -14.54 -2.74
N ARG A 72 5.59 -15.58 -1.90
CA ARG A 72 6.04 -16.91 -2.31
C ARG A 72 5.15 -17.52 -3.40
N GLY A 73 3.83 -17.38 -3.25
CA GLY A 73 2.88 -17.81 -4.29
C GLY A 73 3.06 -17.04 -5.59
N LEU A 74 3.22 -15.72 -5.53
CA LEU A 74 3.47 -14.86 -6.68
C LEU A 74 4.79 -15.19 -7.37
N ALA A 75 5.88 -15.42 -6.60
CA ALA A 75 7.17 -15.83 -7.15
C ALA A 75 7.03 -17.10 -7.99
N VAL A 76 6.40 -18.15 -7.44
CA VAL A 76 6.16 -19.40 -8.16
C VAL A 76 5.28 -19.17 -9.40
N ALA A 77 4.21 -18.39 -9.28
CA ALA A 77 3.33 -18.07 -10.42
C ALA A 77 4.02 -17.27 -11.53
N LEU A 78 5.08 -16.53 -11.18
CA LEU A 78 5.94 -15.79 -12.10
C LEU A 78 7.14 -16.62 -12.62
N GLY A 79 7.23 -17.91 -12.24
CA GLY A 79 8.32 -18.80 -12.69
C GLY A 79 9.67 -18.58 -11.98
N LEU A 80 9.63 -18.03 -10.76
CA LEU A 80 10.79 -17.74 -9.92
C LEU A 80 10.91 -18.76 -8.76
N ALA A 81 12.07 -18.77 -8.09
CA ALA A 81 12.20 -19.46 -6.79
C ALA A 81 11.20 -18.85 -5.78
N SER A 82 10.62 -19.68 -4.92
CA SER A 82 9.58 -19.21 -3.98
C SER A 82 10.06 -18.10 -3.03
N THR A 83 11.36 -18.06 -2.72
CA THR A 83 11.98 -17.05 -1.83
C THR A 83 12.50 -15.82 -2.57
N TRP A 84 12.31 -15.73 -3.89
CA TRP A 84 12.94 -14.71 -4.72
C TRP A 84 12.77 -13.28 -4.21
N PHE A 85 11.55 -12.91 -3.78
CA PHE A 85 11.28 -11.58 -3.25
C PHE A 85 11.92 -11.36 -1.86
N GLU A 86 12.04 -12.41 -1.04
CA GLU A 86 12.69 -12.36 0.26
C GLU A 86 14.22 -12.23 0.09
N ASP A 87 14.78 -12.80 -0.97
CA ASP A 87 16.20 -12.77 -1.29
C ASP A 87 16.65 -11.41 -1.90
N LEU A 88 15.73 -10.46 -2.14
CA LEU A 88 16.07 -9.09 -2.57
C LEU A 88 16.78 -8.29 -1.47
N GLY A 89 16.57 -8.66 -0.20
CA GLY A 89 17.27 -8.09 0.94
C GLY A 89 18.71 -8.59 1.05
N ASN A 90 19.48 -7.94 1.89
CA ASN A 90 20.81 -8.40 2.30
C ASN A 90 20.93 -8.28 3.83
N PRO A 91 22.02 -8.81 4.47
CA PRO A 91 22.13 -8.79 5.93
C PRO A 91 22.05 -7.43 6.63
N SER A 92 22.21 -6.35 5.90
CA SER A 92 22.13 -4.96 6.39
C SER A 92 20.92 -4.18 5.89
N GLN A 93 20.07 -4.79 5.07
CA GLN A 93 18.92 -4.12 4.44
C GLN A 93 17.72 -5.07 4.45
N ASP A 94 16.58 -4.57 4.89
CA ASP A 94 15.34 -5.34 4.88
C ASP A 94 14.91 -5.66 3.44
N ALA A 95 14.44 -6.89 3.20
CA ALA A 95 13.88 -7.29 1.92
C ALA A 95 12.58 -6.53 1.63
N PHE A 96 11.83 -6.20 2.69
CA PHE A 96 10.58 -5.47 2.62
C PHE A 96 10.52 -4.35 3.65
N MET A 97 9.85 -3.27 3.27
CA MET A 97 9.28 -2.31 4.19
C MET A 97 7.80 -2.64 4.37
N TYR A 98 7.32 -2.52 5.60
CA TYR A 98 5.92 -2.75 5.93
C TYR A 98 5.29 -1.49 6.47
N HIS A 99 4.08 -1.18 6.00
CA HIS A 99 3.32 -0.03 6.44
C HIS A 99 1.90 -0.47 6.81
N LEU A 100 1.60 -0.43 8.10
CA LEU A 100 0.27 -0.68 8.64
C LEU A 100 -0.45 0.64 8.83
N ARG A 101 -1.57 0.81 8.13
CA ARG A 101 -2.45 1.97 8.29
C ARG A 101 -3.76 1.53 8.92
N MET A 102 -4.17 2.20 9.98
CA MET A 102 -5.49 2.04 10.56
C MET A 102 -6.34 3.23 10.16
N LEU A 103 -7.49 2.96 9.56
CA LEU A 103 -8.38 3.96 8.97
C LEU A 103 -9.72 3.96 9.68
N HIS A 104 -10.20 5.16 10.01
CA HIS A 104 -11.56 5.42 10.47
C HIS A 104 -12.25 6.36 9.50
N TYR A 105 -13.40 5.94 9.01
CA TYR A 105 -14.28 6.73 8.15
C TYR A 105 -15.54 7.07 8.95
N PRO A 106 -15.71 8.33 9.38
CA PRO A 106 -16.89 8.75 10.12
C PRO A 106 -18.15 8.69 9.24
N PRO A 107 -19.34 8.41 9.81
CA PRO A 107 -20.57 8.39 9.03
C PRO A 107 -20.93 9.78 8.51
N THR A 108 -21.39 9.86 7.25
CA THR A 108 -21.74 11.12 6.62
C THR A 108 -22.96 11.80 7.26
N SER A 109 -23.74 11.08 8.05
CA SER A 109 -24.79 11.66 8.89
C SER A 109 -24.26 12.48 10.08
N ARG A 110 -23.02 12.20 10.53
CA ARG A 110 -22.37 12.92 11.65
C ARG A 110 -21.41 14.02 11.14
N VAL A 111 -20.79 13.80 10.01
CA VAL A 111 -19.88 14.76 9.37
C VAL A 111 -20.45 15.07 8.00
N THR A 112 -20.77 16.33 7.73
CA THR A 112 -21.29 16.74 6.43
C THR A 112 -20.16 16.83 5.42
N PRO A 113 -20.01 15.89 4.47
CA PRO A 113 -18.98 15.98 3.45
C PRO A 113 -19.29 17.11 2.46
N ALA A 114 -18.27 17.70 1.87
CA ALA A 114 -18.46 18.56 0.72
C ALA A 114 -19.02 17.74 -0.47
N PRO A 115 -19.75 18.37 -1.41
CA PRO A 115 -20.25 17.66 -2.59
C PRO A 115 -19.09 16.97 -3.34
N GLY A 116 -19.21 15.64 -3.53
CA GLY A 116 -18.19 14.83 -4.19
C GLY A 116 -16.98 14.44 -3.33
N GLN A 117 -16.94 14.80 -2.05
CA GLN A 117 -15.84 14.40 -1.15
C GLN A 117 -15.88 12.90 -0.88
N PRO A 118 -14.81 12.13 -1.21
CA PRO A 118 -14.76 10.70 -0.98
C PRO A 118 -14.36 10.37 0.46
N GLY A 119 -14.60 9.15 0.89
CA GLY A 119 -13.97 8.58 2.08
C GLY A 119 -12.47 8.38 1.84
N CYS A 120 -12.15 7.77 0.71
CA CYS A 120 -10.80 7.74 0.14
C CYS A 120 -10.91 7.87 -1.38
N GLY A 121 -10.22 8.83 -1.96
CA GLY A 121 -10.19 9.07 -3.41
C GLY A 121 -9.66 7.87 -4.20
N SER A 122 -9.93 7.87 -5.52
CA SER A 122 -9.40 6.84 -6.42
C SER A 122 -7.87 6.90 -6.44
N HIS A 123 -7.23 5.75 -6.20
CA HIS A 123 -5.77 5.60 -6.21
C HIS A 123 -5.38 4.16 -6.51
N THR A 124 -4.11 3.95 -6.80
CA THR A 124 -3.44 2.65 -6.81
C THR A 124 -2.50 2.56 -5.61
N ASP A 125 -2.24 1.33 -5.14
CA ASP A 125 -1.20 1.10 -4.13
C ASP A 125 0.18 1.12 -4.77
N TYR A 126 1.15 1.70 -4.06
CA TYR A 126 2.49 1.95 -4.62
C TYR A 126 3.40 0.72 -4.54
N GLY A 127 3.21 -0.13 -3.52
CA GLY A 127 4.08 -1.26 -3.21
C GLY A 127 3.89 -2.49 -4.10
N SER A 128 4.16 -3.66 -3.53
CA SER A 128 4.02 -4.94 -4.21
C SER A 128 2.68 -5.61 -3.93
N VAL A 129 2.33 -5.75 -2.65
CA VAL A 129 1.12 -6.42 -2.17
C VAL A 129 0.50 -5.59 -1.06
N THR A 130 -0.83 -5.50 -1.04
CA THR A 130 -1.59 -4.97 0.09
C THR A 130 -2.53 -6.05 0.61
N ILE A 131 -2.55 -6.24 1.94
CA ILE A 131 -3.52 -7.09 2.62
C ILE A 131 -4.46 -6.19 3.39
N LEU A 132 -5.73 -6.17 3.03
CA LEU A 132 -6.73 -5.31 3.63
C LEU A 132 -7.79 -6.13 4.39
N THR A 133 -7.97 -5.80 5.66
CA THR A 133 -9.13 -6.22 6.45
C THR A 133 -10.01 -5.02 6.75
N ASP A 134 -11.32 -5.24 6.89
CA ASP A 134 -12.26 -4.22 7.32
C ASP A 134 -13.31 -4.79 8.29
N ASP A 135 -14.21 -3.93 8.75
CA ASP A 135 -15.27 -4.27 9.69
C ASP A 135 -16.56 -4.79 9.04
N GLY A 136 -16.55 -5.03 7.72
CA GLY A 136 -17.68 -5.59 6.98
C GLY A 136 -18.77 -4.59 6.60
N HIS A 137 -18.57 -3.28 6.82
CA HIS A 137 -19.55 -2.26 6.46
C HIS A 137 -19.51 -1.85 4.98
N GLY A 138 -18.66 -2.50 4.17
CA GLY A 138 -18.56 -2.27 2.72
C GLY A 138 -17.88 -0.94 2.37
N GLY A 139 -18.24 -0.36 1.22
CA GLY A 139 -17.72 0.92 0.74
C GLY A 139 -16.42 0.84 -0.04
N LEU A 140 -15.68 -0.27 0.00
CA LEU A 140 -14.53 -0.48 -0.89
C LEU A 140 -15.03 -0.76 -2.31
N GLN A 141 -14.50 -0.02 -3.27
CA GLN A 141 -14.77 -0.22 -4.70
C GLN A 141 -13.46 -0.36 -5.48
N VAL A 142 -13.47 -1.23 -6.46
CA VAL A 142 -12.35 -1.45 -7.38
C VAL A 142 -12.79 -1.17 -8.81
N LYS A 143 -11.95 -0.49 -9.59
CA LYS A 143 -12.20 -0.20 -11.00
C LYS A 143 -11.78 -1.41 -11.85
N THR A 144 -12.71 -1.96 -12.60
CA THR A 144 -12.42 -3.06 -13.54
C THR A 144 -11.62 -2.57 -14.73
N ARG A 145 -11.03 -3.48 -15.51
CA ARG A 145 -10.39 -3.14 -16.79
C ARG A 145 -11.35 -2.49 -17.80
N GLY A 146 -12.65 -2.74 -17.66
CA GLY A 146 -13.72 -2.11 -18.47
C GLY A 146 -14.06 -0.69 -18.01
N GLY A 147 -13.46 -0.19 -16.92
CA GLY A 147 -13.71 1.15 -16.38
C GLY A 147 -14.87 1.20 -15.37
N GLU A 148 -15.53 0.11 -15.08
CA GLU A 148 -16.65 0.05 -14.14
C GLU A 148 -16.16 -0.07 -12.69
N TRP A 149 -16.83 0.63 -11.77
CA TRP A 149 -16.61 0.47 -10.33
C TRP A 149 -17.48 -0.67 -9.77
N ILE A 150 -16.84 -1.62 -9.11
CA ILE A 150 -17.52 -2.73 -8.45
C ILE A 150 -17.28 -2.71 -6.94
N ASP A 151 -18.32 -3.00 -6.16
CA ASP A 151 -18.20 -3.10 -4.71
C ASP A 151 -17.46 -4.39 -4.33
N ILE A 152 -16.52 -4.25 -3.40
CA ILE A 152 -15.80 -5.38 -2.81
C ILE A 152 -16.29 -5.58 -1.39
N SER A 153 -16.77 -6.79 -1.10
CA SER A 153 -17.14 -7.20 0.24
C SER A 153 -16.05 -8.08 0.85
N VAL A 154 -15.65 -7.77 2.07
CA VAL A 154 -14.68 -8.56 2.84
C VAL A 154 -15.46 -9.37 3.87
N PRO A 155 -15.70 -10.68 3.66
CA PRO A 155 -16.37 -11.51 4.66
C PRO A 155 -15.55 -11.56 5.96
N GLY A 156 -16.23 -11.65 7.11
CA GLY A 156 -15.59 -11.75 8.41
C GLY A 156 -14.55 -12.89 8.44
N GLY A 157 -13.36 -12.60 8.97
CA GLY A 157 -12.24 -13.55 9.01
C GLY A 157 -11.47 -13.72 7.69
N HIS A 158 -11.75 -12.89 6.69
CA HIS A 158 -11.02 -12.85 5.42
C HIS A 158 -10.32 -11.50 5.23
N ALA A 159 -9.41 -11.46 4.29
CA ALA A 159 -8.76 -10.24 3.81
C ALA A 159 -8.85 -10.16 2.29
N VAL A 160 -8.90 -8.95 1.75
CA VAL A 160 -8.66 -8.70 0.33
C VAL A 160 -7.14 -8.58 0.14
N VAL A 161 -6.64 -9.20 -0.92
CA VAL A 161 -5.26 -9.03 -1.37
C VAL A 161 -5.29 -8.37 -2.73
N ASN A 162 -4.68 -7.20 -2.84
CA ASN A 162 -4.47 -6.51 -4.12
C ASN A 162 -2.98 -6.30 -4.38
N LEU A 163 -2.65 -6.08 -5.63
CA LEU A 163 -1.29 -5.87 -6.10
C LEU A 163 -1.06 -4.40 -6.43
N GLY A 164 0.13 -3.92 -6.09
CA GLY A 164 0.50 -2.53 -6.28
C GLY A 164 1.37 -2.29 -7.52
N ASP A 165 1.75 -1.02 -7.70
CA ASP A 165 2.46 -0.53 -8.89
C ASP A 165 3.82 -1.22 -9.09
N LEU A 166 4.57 -1.49 -7.99
CA LEU A 166 5.87 -2.14 -8.11
C LEU A 166 5.74 -3.61 -8.53
N MET A 167 4.65 -4.30 -8.17
CA MET A 167 4.37 -5.64 -8.69
C MET A 167 3.99 -5.61 -10.17
N ALA A 168 3.28 -4.56 -10.62
CA ALA A 168 2.98 -4.39 -12.04
C ALA A 168 4.27 -4.21 -12.87
N ILE A 169 5.22 -3.39 -12.38
CA ILE A 169 6.54 -3.21 -13.02
C ILE A 169 7.30 -4.53 -13.10
N TRP A 170 7.43 -5.25 -11.98
CA TRP A 170 8.11 -6.54 -11.94
C TRP A 170 7.52 -7.54 -12.93
N SER A 171 6.19 -7.61 -13.00
CA SER A 171 5.49 -8.57 -13.84
C SER A 171 5.27 -8.12 -15.28
N ASN A 172 5.80 -6.95 -15.69
CA ASN A 172 5.59 -6.35 -17.01
C ASN A 172 4.10 -6.21 -17.34
N ASP A 173 3.32 -5.67 -16.39
CA ASP A 173 1.87 -5.51 -16.43
C ASP A 173 1.05 -6.82 -16.60
N ARG A 174 1.68 -7.99 -16.38
CA ARG A 174 0.94 -9.26 -16.28
C ARG A 174 -0.02 -9.23 -15.10
N TYR A 175 0.41 -8.68 -13.98
CA TYR A 175 -0.40 -8.28 -12.85
C TYR A 175 -0.59 -6.77 -12.87
N VAL A 176 -1.79 -6.32 -12.56
CA VAL A 176 -2.19 -4.92 -12.67
C VAL A 176 -2.44 -4.34 -11.29
N SER A 177 -1.93 -3.14 -11.05
CA SER A 177 -2.33 -2.33 -9.91
C SER A 177 -3.69 -1.69 -10.21
N ASN A 178 -4.74 -2.18 -9.57
CA ASN A 178 -6.10 -1.74 -9.87
C ASN A 178 -6.45 -0.46 -9.10
N PRO A 179 -6.97 0.59 -9.77
CA PRO A 179 -7.53 1.74 -9.09
C PRO A 179 -8.67 1.31 -8.15
N HIS A 180 -8.64 1.83 -6.93
CA HIS A 180 -9.66 1.56 -5.94
C HIS A 180 -9.96 2.81 -5.11
N ARG A 181 -11.13 2.83 -4.47
CA ARG A 181 -11.61 3.97 -3.68
C ARG A 181 -12.50 3.50 -2.52
N VAL A 182 -12.78 4.42 -1.59
CA VAL A 182 -13.74 4.16 -0.52
C VAL A 182 -14.84 5.21 -0.55
N VAL A 183 -16.08 4.72 -0.59
CA VAL A 183 -17.29 5.51 -0.38
C VAL A 183 -17.64 5.46 1.10
N SER A 184 -17.69 6.61 1.77
CA SER A 184 -18.03 6.68 3.19
C SER A 184 -19.44 6.20 3.45
N PRO A 185 -19.69 5.39 4.50
CA PRO A 185 -21.02 4.95 4.88
C PRO A 185 -21.86 6.12 5.42
N ALA A 186 -23.19 6.02 5.26
CA ALA A 186 -24.09 7.08 5.69
C ALA A 186 -24.26 7.14 7.22
N ASN A 187 -24.42 5.97 7.88
CA ASN A 187 -24.97 5.90 9.24
C ASN A 187 -24.12 5.11 10.23
N VAL A 188 -22.95 4.60 9.82
CA VAL A 188 -22.08 3.78 10.67
C VAL A 188 -20.64 4.27 10.57
N ASP A 189 -19.90 4.15 11.65
CA ASP A 189 -18.45 4.27 11.61
C ASP A 189 -17.89 3.06 10.86
N ARG A 190 -16.96 3.28 9.92
CA ARG A 190 -16.28 2.21 9.19
C ARG A 190 -14.81 2.21 9.52
N TYR A 191 -14.28 1.03 9.76
CA TYR A 191 -12.85 0.83 10.00
C TYR A 191 -12.25 -0.10 8.96
N SER A 192 -11.04 0.20 8.52
CA SER A 192 -10.25 -0.72 7.70
C SER A 192 -8.77 -0.63 8.03
N ILE A 193 -8.06 -1.73 7.81
CA ILE A 193 -6.67 -1.88 8.17
C ILE A 193 -5.92 -2.46 6.97
N PRO A 194 -5.49 -1.62 6.01
CA PRO A 194 -4.55 -2.05 4.98
C PRO A 194 -3.14 -2.22 5.55
N PHE A 195 -2.50 -3.31 5.17
CA PHE A 195 -1.11 -3.63 5.42
C PHE A 195 -0.38 -3.63 4.07
N PHE A 196 0.36 -2.56 3.83
CA PHE A 196 1.13 -2.38 2.60
C PHE A 196 2.49 -3.05 2.73
N VAL A 197 2.92 -3.70 1.67
CA VAL A 197 4.23 -4.33 1.58
C VAL A 197 4.97 -3.72 0.40
N GLU A 198 6.02 -3.00 0.72
CA GLU A 198 6.92 -2.42 -0.26
C GLU A 198 8.23 -3.20 -0.30
N PRO A 199 8.91 -3.28 -1.44
CA PRO A 199 10.30 -3.73 -1.47
C PRO A 199 11.18 -2.87 -0.58
N GLY A 200 12.27 -3.41 -0.07
CA GLY A 200 13.25 -2.68 0.72
C GLY A 200 13.67 -1.37 0.05
N PHE A 201 13.99 -0.34 0.83
CA PHE A 201 14.20 1.03 0.33
C PHE A 201 15.18 1.12 -0.84
N HIS A 202 16.25 0.32 -0.81
CA HIS A 202 17.30 0.28 -1.84
C HIS A 202 17.07 -0.78 -2.92
N ALA A 203 15.95 -1.52 -2.84
CA ALA A 203 15.67 -2.58 -3.81
C ALA A 203 15.49 -2.01 -5.22
N ARG A 204 16.16 -2.64 -6.19
CA ARG A 204 15.97 -2.37 -7.60
C ARG A 204 14.71 -3.10 -8.09
N VAL A 205 13.83 -2.36 -8.72
CA VAL A 205 12.61 -2.87 -9.33
C VAL A 205 12.72 -2.71 -10.83
N GLU A 206 12.71 -3.85 -11.55
CA GLU A 206 12.79 -3.91 -13.00
C GLU A 206 12.00 -5.12 -13.50
N CYS A 207 11.63 -5.12 -14.76
CA CYS A 207 10.92 -6.24 -15.38
C CYS A 207 11.66 -7.56 -15.15
N LEU A 208 10.96 -8.55 -14.59
CA LEU A 208 11.50 -9.88 -14.32
C LEU A 208 11.91 -10.58 -15.63
N PRO A 209 13.03 -11.32 -15.65
CA PRO A 209 13.44 -12.06 -16.83
C PRO A 209 12.38 -13.04 -17.33
N THR A 210 11.57 -13.58 -16.44
CA THR A 210 10.46 -14.51 -16.77
C THR A 210 9.22 -13.81 -17.34
N CYS A 211 9.18 -12.47 -17.31
CA CYS A 211 8.05 -11.66 -17.75
C CYS A 211 8.35 -10.88 -19.04
N GLN A 212 9.49 -11.11 -19.66
CA GLN A 212 9.91 -10.46 -20.90
C GLN A 212 10.49 -11.44 -21.91
N ASP A 213 10.39 -11.10 -23.17
CA ASP A 213 11.05 -11.76 -24.29
C ASP A 213 11.16 -10.80 -25.50
N ALA A 214 11.67 -11.29 -26.64
CA ALA A 214 11.85 -10.47 -27.85
C ALA A 214 10.52 -9.89 -28.40
N SER A 215 9.37 -10.54 -28.12
CA SER A 215 8.04 -10.09 -28.54
C SER A 215 7.32 -9.27 -27.48
N ASN A 216 7.78 -9.34 -26.22
CA ASN A 216 7.25 -8.61 -25.06
C ASN A 216 8.40 -7.98 -24.27
N PRO A 217 9.02 -6.91 -24.77
CA PRO A 217 10.11 -6.22 -24.07
C PRO A 217 9.60 -5.53 -22.82
N PRO A 218 10.50 -5.13 -21.88
CA PRO A 218 10.12 -4.36 -20.70
C PRO A 218 9.31 -3.10 -21.06
N LEU A 219 8.20 -2.91 -20.37
CA LEU A 219 7.30 -1.75 -20.55
C LEU A 219 7.70 -0.56 -19.69
N HIS A 220 8.46 -0.81 -18.63
CA HIS A 220 8.82 0.18 -17.61
C HIS A 220 10.35 0.27 -17.49
N GLU A 221 10.83 1.49 -17.26
CA GLU A 221 12.24 1.71 -16.93
C GLU A 221 12.53 1.19 -15.50
N PRO A 222 13.72 0.62 -15.27
CA PRO A 222 14.14 0.22 -13.93
C PRO A 222 14.17 1.39 -12.97
N LEU A 223 13.74 1.15 -11.72
CA LEU A 223 13.72 2.16 -10.68
C LEU A 223 14.22 1.58 -9.34
N THR A 224 14.40 2.45 -8.35
CA THR A 224 14.69 2.08 -6.96
C THR A 224 13.44 2.33 -6.11
N ALA A 225 13.05 1.37 -5.28
CA ALA A 225 11.78 1.39 -4.55
C ALA A 225 11.61 2.62 -3.64
N GLY A 226 12.61 2.94 -2.81
CA GLY A 226 12.53 4.07 -1.86
C GLY A 226 12.30 5.42 -2.55
N PRO A 227 13.13 5.86 -3.50
CA PRO A 227 12.90 7.07 -4.27
C PRO A 227 11.55 7.11 -4.98
N TYR A 228 11.09 5.98 -5.53
CA TYR A 228 9.77 5.87 -6.14
C TYR A 228 8.67 6.16 -5.11
N LEU A 229 8.69 5.47 -3.96
CA LEU A 229 7.71 5.67 -2.88
C LEU A 229 7.69 7.13 -2.40
N LEU A 230 8.85 7.74 -2.19
CA LEU A 230 8.94 9.14 -1.78
C LEU A 230 8.29 10.06 -2.82
N SER A 231 8.54 9.84 -4.10
CA SER A 231 7.92 10.63 -5.17
C SER A 231 6.38 10.52 -5.19
N ARG A 232 5.86 9.32 -4.86
CA ARG A 232 4.40 9.10 -4.76
C ARG A 232 3.83 9.81 -3.53
N PHE A 233 4.51 9.73 -2.38
CA PHE A 233 4.09 10.45 -1.17
C PHE A 233 4.13 11.98 -1.37
N ASP A 234 5.15 12.51 -2.03
CA ASP A 234 5.26 13.94 -2.32
C ASP A 234 4.11 14.42 -3.23
N GLY A 235 3.69 13.59 -4.18
CA GLY A 235 2.55 13.88 -5.05
C GLY A 235 1.19 13.83 -4.35
N THR A 236 1.05 13.07 -3.25
CA THR A 236 -0.24 12.82 -2.58
C THR A 236 -0.41 13.55 -1.24
N HIS A 237 0.68 14.08 -0.65
CA HIS A 237 0.65 14.76 0.65
C HIS A 237 1.12 16.21 0.52
N SER A 238 0.17 17.14 0.35
CA SER A 238 0.43 18.57 0.15
C SER A 238 1.26 19.22 1.26
N TYR A 239 1.23 18.70 2.50
CA TYR A 239 2.04 19.22 3.62
C TYR A 239 3.55 18.95 3.45
N ARG A 240 3.95 17.93 2.68
CA ARG A 240 5.37 17.66 2.41
C ARG A 240 5.97 18.70 1.50
N ASN A 241 5.18 19.24 0.56
CA ASN A 241 5.64 20.32 -0.32
C ASN A 241 5.88 21.64 0.44
N ALA A 242 5.14 21.88 1.53
CA ALA A 242 5.31 23.06 2.38
C ALA A 242 6.55 23.02 3.31
N LEU A 243 7.24 21.88 3.41
CA LEU A 243 8.48 21.73 4.20
C LEU A 243 9.74 21.89 3.32
N LEU A 244 9.59 22.04 2.01
CA LEU A 244 10.66 22.19 1.04
C LEU A 244 10.86 23.66 0.60
N ASP A 245 9.97 24.57 1.00
CA ASP A 245 10.06 26.03 0.87
C ASP A 245 10.58 26.66 2.17
#